data_66aee804dbf01e53b1c89908ae08dfae
#
_entry.id   66aee804dbf01e53b1c89908ae08dfae
#
_cell.length_a   1.000
_cell.length_b   1.000
_cell.length_c   1.000
_cell.angle_alpha   90.00
_cell.angle_beta   90.00
_cell.angle_gamma   90.00
#
_symmetry.space_group_name_H-M   'P 1'
#
loop_
_entity.id
_entity.type
_entity.pdbx_description
1 polymer ?
#
loop_
_entity_poly.entity_id
_entity_poly.type
_entity_poly.pdbx_seq_one_letter_code
_entity_poly.pdbx_strand_id
1 'polypeptide(L)'
;MIDSSSITGAACRLSIMTTQDTSAPAAQATAGLLNTDWNPRGLPDGVTTTNVVLRTDDGAATGGSLYTPATPTDTVVCVMHPREFMACHYLIPDIVGAGYAAWSQSPRSVGNDLRLEHEIALHDVAAGLAELRRRGYTRIVLLGNSGGAGLYALYTQQSALPGAERIARTPGGRPTGLADLDMPQVDGLVLVGPHPGQGALLMNCIDPSVVDESDPLSVDASLDPLSPANGYRGAKGTQYTDEFVERYRVAQRRRVERLDQLAHQLIDTRLAARKRVKAAGPDATAEDRRAAAHTPIINVWRTDGDLRCFDLSKDPSDRAFGSLWGRDPYASNYGAVGFARQCTPESWLSTWSGLSSNATLARTAPAITQPVLVVEYTGDQACFPSDVRTIVDAIGSDDKRHERIRGDHHGRALKDGESPGRLEAGRLLADWLRATFPVSL
;
A
#
# COMPACT_ATOMS: atom_id res chain seq x y z
N MET A 1 -57.92 18.04 -3.16
CA MET A 1 -57.59 18.26 -4.59
C MET A 1 -56.40 19.19 -4.61
N ILE A 2 -55.20 18.63 -4.74
CA ILE A 2 -53.98 19.39 -4.94
C ILE A 2 -53.38 18.84 -6.23
N ASP A 3 -53.18 19.76 -7.15
CA ASP A 3 -52.83 19.61 -8.54
C ASP A 3 -51.40 19.02 -8.73
N SER A 4 -51.30 17.98 -9.54
CA SER A 4 -50.06 17.33 -9.93
C SER A 4 -49.72 17.83 -11.33
N SER A 5 -48.82 18.83 -11.41
CA SER A 5 -48.22 19.16 -12.71
C SER A 5 -46.79 19.69 -12.55
N SER A 6 -45.91 19.02 -13.29
CA SER A 6 -44.60 19.47 -13.80
C SER A 6 -43.46 19.56 -12.79
N ILE A 7 -42.71 18.45 -12.67
CA ILE A 7 -41.24 18.51 -12.45
C ILE A 7 -40.57 18.18 -13.75
N THR A 8 -40.21 19.21 -14.50
CA THR A 8 -39.31 19.10 -15.66
C THR A 8 -37.87 18.89 -15.16
N GLY A 9 -37.30 17.79 -15.59
CA GLY A 9 -35.92 17.42 -15.25
C GLY A 9 -34.91 18.46 -15.72
N ALA A 10 -34.26 19.12 -14.78
CA ALA A 10 -33.03 19.84 -15.01
C ALA A 10 -31.87 18.82 -15.03
N ALA A 11 -31.40 18.50 -16.22
CA ALA A 11 -30.15 17.75 -16.38
C ALA A 11 -29.01 18.60 -15.83
N CYS A 12 -28.48 18.21 -14.69
CA CYS A 12 -27.27 18.78 -14.13
C CYS A 12 -26.09 18.38 -15.04
N ARG A 13 -25.75 19.26 -15.99
CA ARG A 13 -24.50 19.15 -16.73
C ARG A 13 -23.38 19.52 -15.76
N LEU A 14 -22.65 18.53 -15.26
CA LEU A 14 -21.33 18.76 -14.69
C LEU A 14 -20.42 19.27 -15.83
N SER A 15 -20.18 20.58 -15.86
CA SER A 15 -19.08 21.14 -16.66
C SER A 15 -17.78 20.68 -16.01
N ILE A 16 -17.13 19.71 -16.66
CA ILE A 16 -15.73 19.40 -16.36
C ILE A 16 -14.93 20.62 -16.83
N MET A 17 -14.46 21.43 -15.89
CA MET A 17 -13.50 22.49 -16.18
C MET A 17 -12.17 21.84 -16.59
N THR A 18 -11.95 21.73 -17.89
CA THR A 18 -10.65 21.39 -18.50
C THR A 18 -9.91 22.68 -18.83
N THR A 19 -9.41 23.37 -17.84
CA THR A 19 -8.30 24.29 -18.03
C THR A 19 -7.42 24.19 -16.77
N GLN A 20 -6.38 23.36 -16.88
CA GLN A 20 -5.27 23.49 -15.95
C GLN A 20 -4.62 24.85 -16.25
N ASP A 21 -4.74 25.77 -15.32
CA ASP A 21 -3.92 26.97 -15.28
C ASP A 21 -2.48 26.54 -14.95
N THR A 22 -1.64 26.47 -15.98
CA THR A 22 -0.22 26.07 -15.87
C THR A 22 0.65 27.17 -15.26
N SER A 23 0.07 28.31 -14.86
CA SER A 23 0.77 29.47 -14.30
C SER A 23 0.74 29.57 -12.77
N ALA A 24 0.00 28.70 -12.07
CA ALA A 24 0.07 28.67 -10.63
C ALA A 24 1.42 28.09 -10.18
N PRO A 25 2.19 28.77 -9.28
CA PRO A 25 3.36 28.17 -8.69
C PRO A 25 2.92 26.85 -8.06
N ALA A 26 3.67 25.76 -8.35
CA ALA A 26 3.39 24.45 -7.77
C ALA A 26 3.13 24.65 -6.27
N ALA A 27 1.89 24.43 -5.86
CA ALA A 27 1.51 24.58 -4.46
C ALA A 27 2.55 23.77 -3.68
N GLN A 28 3.25 24.43 -2.74
CA GLN A 28 4.14 23.72 -1.83
C GLN A 28 3.28 22.62 -1.22
N ALA A 29 3.56 21.36 -1.59
CA ALA A 29 2.85 20.24 -1.03
C ALA A 29 3.02 20.35 0.49
N THR A 30 1.94 20.62 1.19
CA THR A 30 1.93 20.48 2.63
C THR A 30 2.35 19.06 2.91
N ALA A 31 3.36 18.87 3.75
CA ALA A 31 3.87 17.55 4.09
C ALA A 31 2.70 16.61 4.36
N GLY A 32 2.66 15.52 3.60
CA GLY A 32 1.68 14.48 3.76
C GLY A 32 0.37 14.61 2.99
N LEU A 33 0.22 15.57 2.11
CA LEU A 33 -0.83 15.52 1.10
C LEU A 33 -0.23 14.92 -0.17
N LEU A 34 -0.52 13.65 -0.41
CA LEU A 34 -0.24 13.04 -1.70
C LEU A 34 -1.19 13.63 -2.72
N ASN A 35 -0.66 14.47 -3.61
CA ASN A 35 -1.35 14.82 -4.84
C ASN A 35 -1.34 13.58 -5.75
N THR A 36 -2.28 12.68 -5.54
CA THR A 36 -2.50 11.57 -6.46
C THR A 36 -3.28 12.11 -7.65
N ASP A 37 -2.69 12.07 -8.84
CA ASP A 37 -3.39 12.25 -10.09
C ASP A 37 -4.27 11.01 -10.34
N TRP A 38 -5.45 11.02 -9.77
CA TRP A 38 -6.42 9.97 -9.99
C TRP A 38 -6.93 10.06 -11.44
N ASN A 39 -6.55 9.07 -12.24
CA ASN A 39 -7.03 8.86 -13.60
C ASN A 39 -7.22 10.15 -14.43
N PRO A 40 -6.14 10.81 -14.85
CA PRO A 40 -6.22 12.02 -15.68
C PRO A 40 -6.76 11.73 -17.10
N ARG A 41 -6.86 10.45 -17.48
CA ARG A 41 -7.40 10.01 -18.77
C ARG A 41 -8.79 9.42 -18.57
N GLY A 42 -9.72 9.78 -19.42
CA GLY A 42 -11.04 9.17 -19.46
C GLY A 42 -10.97 7.67 -19.80
N LEU A 43 -12.03 6.95 -19.48
CA LEU A 43 -12.20 5.57 -19.94
C LEU A 43 -12.44 5.55 -21.46
N PRO A 44 -12.00 4.51 -22.19
CA PRO A 44 -12.35 4.32 -23.59
C PRO A 44 -13.86 4.24 -23.81
N ASP A 45 -14.30 4.59 -25.04
CA ASP A 45 -15.71 4.50 -25.41
C ASP A 45 -16.23 3.06 -25.28
N GLY A 46 -17.50 2.94 -24.86
CA GLY A 46 -18.17 1.65 -24.68
C GLY A 46 -17.80 0.88 -23.40
N VAL A 47 -16.88 1.38 -22.58
CA VAL A 47 -16.61 0.81 -21.27
C VAL A 47 -17.76 1.08 -20.32
N THR A 48 -18.23 0.03 -19.64
CA THR A 48 -19.24 0.16 -18.57
C THR A 48 -18.61 0.01 -17.20
N THR A 49 -19.12 0.76 -16.21
CA THR A 49 -18.69 0.68 -14.82
C THR A 49 -19.82 0.19 -13.94
N THR A 50 -19.58 -0.87 -13.17
CA THR A 50 -20.54 -1.42 -12.20
C THR A 50 -19.93 -1.38 -10.81
N ASN A 51 -20.58 -0.70 -9.88
CA ASN A 51 -20.20 -0.73 -8.47
C ASN A 51 -20.81 -1.95 -7.78
N VAL A 52 -20.00 -2.67 -7.05
CA VAL A 52 -20.39 -3.91 -6.38
C VAL A 52 -20.09 -3.80 -4.89
N VAL A 53 -21.08 -4.07 -4.07
CA VAL A 53 -20.93 -4.18 -2.61
C VAL A 53 -20.79 -5.65 -2.26
N LEU A 54 -19.81 -5.98 -1.45
CA LEU A 54 -19.48 -7.33 -1.03
C LEU A 54 -19.54 -7.45 0.50
N ARG A 55 -19.78 -8.64 0.96
CA ARG A 55 -19.59 -9.04 2.34
C ARG A 55 -18.54 -10.13 2.39
N THR A 56 -17.53 -9.93 3.21
CA THR A 56 -16.47 -10.90 3.43
C THR A 56 -16.96 -12.05 4.32
N ASP A 57 -16.24 -13.16 4.34
CA ASP A 57 -16.55 -14.33 5.16
C ASP A 57 -16.58 -13.99 6.66
N ASP A 58 -15.69 -13.12 7.13
CA ASP A 58 -15.68 -12.61 8.50
C ASP A 58 -16.75 -11.50 8.78
N GLY A 59 -17.65 -11.26 7.81
CA GLY A 59 -18.80 -10.38 7.93
C GLY A 59 -18.55 -8.89 7.70
N ALA A 60 -17.34 -8.49 7.32
CA ALA A 60 -17.05 -7.09 7.00
C ALA A 60 -17.67 -6.69 5.65
N ALA A 61 -17.95 -5.40 5.49
CA ALA A 61 -18.34 -4.83 4.21
C ALA A 61 -17.08 -4.40 3.43
N THR A 62 -17.05 -4.74 2.15
CA THR A 62 -16.08 -4.26 1.18
C THR A 62 -16.77 -4.07 -0.17
N GLY A 63 -16.05 -3.76 -1.22
CA GLY A 63 -16.64 -3.61 -2.54
C GLY A 63 -15.64 -3.09 -3.54
N GLY A 64 -16.11 -2.85 -4.76
CA GLY A 64 -15.25 -2.32 -5.80
C GLY A 64 -16.02 -1.87 -7.01
N SER A 65 -15.27 -1.39 -7.99
CA SER A 65 -15.77 -0.97 -9.29
C SER A 65 -15.25 -1.94 -10.37
N LEU A 66 -16.16 -2.55 -11.08
CA LEU A 66 -15.85 -3.40 -12.23
C LEU A 66 -16.00 -2.57 -13.51
N TYR A 67 -14.92 -2.45 -14.24
CA TYR A 67 -14.85 -1.80 -15.56
C TYR A 67 -14.83 -2.90 -16.63
N THR A 68 -15.86 -2.94 -17.45
CA THR A 68 -16.03 -3.97 -18.47
C THR A 68 -15.86 -3.34 -19.85
N PRO A 69 -14.94 -3.82 -20.70
CA PRO A 69 -14.79 -3.34 -22.06
C PRO A 69 -16.03 -3.68 -22.93
N ALA A 70 -16.17 -2.99 -24.07
CA ALA A 70 -17.28 -3.23 -24.97
C ALA A 70 -17.30 -4.68 -25.54
N THR A 71 -16.11 -5.26 -25.75
CA THR A 71 -15.97 -6.66 -26.18
C THR A 71 -15.92 -7.57 -24.95
N PRO A 72 -16.69 -8.65 -24.92
CA PRO A 72 -16.63 -9.62 -23.82
C PRO A 72 -15.23 -10.19 -23.63
N THR A 73 -14.85 -10.41 -22.37
CA THR A 73 -13.57 -11.01 -21.99
C THR A 73 -13.76 -11.92 -20.79
N ASP A 74 -12.99 -12.99 -20.75
CA ASP A 74 -12.95 -13.93 -19.61
C ASP A 74 -11.81 -13.60 -18.62
N THR A 75 -11.03 -12.56 -18.92
CA THR A 75 -9.87 -12.16 -18.15
C THR A 75 -10.12 -10.82 -17.46
N VAL A 76 -9.81 -10.76 -16.16
CA VAL A 76 -9.94 -9.55 -15.36
C VAL A 76 -8.63 -9.23 -14.64
N VAL A 77 -8.24 -7.96 -14.65
CA VAL A 77 -7.10 -7.45 -13.87
C VAL A 77 -7.62 -6.77 -12.60
N CYS A 78 -7.20 -7.29 -11.46
CA CYS A 78 -7.62 -6.79 -10.15
C CYS A 78 -6.60 -5.80 -9.61
N VAL A 79 -7.03 -4.61 -9.25
CA VAL A 79 -6.22 -3.55 -8.65
C VAL A 79 -6.70 -3.32 -7.23
N MET A 80 -5.82 -3.50 -6.24
CA MET A 80 -6.12 -3.22 -4.84
C MET A 80 -4.86 -2.78 -4.12
N HIS A 81 -5.03 -1.88 -3.18
CA HIS A 81 -4.04 -1.49 -2.18
C HIS A 81 -4.65 -1.68 -0.80
N PRO A 82 -3.90 -2.13 0.24
CA PRO A 82 -4.50 -2.45 1.54
C PRO A 82 -5.12 -1.25 2.26
N ARG A 83 -4.79 -0.03 1.85
CA ARG A 83 -5.24 1.22 2.51
C ARG A 83 -5.68 2.34 1.58
N GLU A 84 -5.36 2.26 0.28
CA GLU A 84 -5.67 3.32 -0.67
C GLU A 84 -6.94 2.99 -1.48
N PHE A 85 -7.60 4.05 -1.95
CA PHE A 85 -8.73 3.93 -2.88
C PHE A 85 -8.21 3.85 -4.31
N MET A 86 -8.48 2.74 -5.00
CA MET A 86 -7.91 2.44 -6.31
C MET A 86 -8.88 2.56 -7.49
N ALA A 87 -10.13 3.03 -7.26
CA ALA A 87 -11.13 3.09 -8.34
C ALA A 87 -10.73 3.99 -9.53
N CYS A 88 -9.82 4.93 -9.31
CA CYS A 88 -9.30 5.80 -10.35
C CYS A 88 -7.83 5.52 -10.67
N HIS A 89 -7.34 4.29 -10.49
CA HIS A 89 -5.95 3.95 -10.75
C HIS A 89 -5.59 4.22 -12.22
N TYR A 90 -4.44 4.86 -12.44
CA TYR A 90 -4.03 5.40 -13.75
C TYR A 90 -3.83 4.36 -14.84
N LEU A 91 -3.70 3.06 -14.53
CA LEU A 91 -3.59 1.97 -15.50
C LEU A 91 -4.94 1.35 -15.88
N ILE A 92 -6.05 1.68 -15.22
CA ILE A 92 -7.36 1.14 -15.55
C ILE A 92 -7.74 1.42 -17.02
N PRO A 93 -7.54 2.66 -17.56
CA PRO A 93 -7.84 2.93 -18.97
C PRO A 93 -7.03 2.07 -19.95
N ASP A 94 -5.77 1.75 -19.62
CA ASP A 94 -4.92 0.89 -20.47
C ASP A 94 -5.38 -0.57 -20.44
N ILE A 95 -5.79 -1.07 -19.28
CA ILE A 95 -6.31 -2.44 -19.11
C ILE A 95 -7.57 -2.60 -19.97
N VAL A 96 -8.56 -1.71 -19.80
CA VAL A 96 -9.82 -1.83 -20.53
C VAL A 96 -9.66 -1.50 -22.01
N GLY A 97 -8.76 -0.59 -22.38
CA GLY A 97 -8.39 -0.28 -23.75
C GLY A 97 -7.66 -1.43 -24.44
N ALA A 98 -7.02 -2.31 -23.70
CA ALA A 98 -6.41 -3.53 -24.22
C ALA A 98 -7.41 -4.70 -24.39
N GLY A 99 -8.68 -4.51 -23.99
CA GLY A 99 -9.75 -5.50 -24.12
C GLY A 99 -9.95 -6.40 -22.90
N TYR A 100 -9.36 -6.05 -21.76
CA TYR A 100 -9.51 -6.79 -20.49
C TYR A 100 -10.46 -6.07 -19.54
N ALA A 101 -11.17 -6.82 -18.69
CA ALA A 101 -11.89 -6.20 -17.59
C ALA A 101 -10.93 -5.74 -16.51
N ALA A 102 -11.28 -4.67 -15.79
CA ALA A 102 -10.55 -4.23 -14.63
C ALA A 102 -11.46 -4.22 -13.40
N TRP A 103 -10.96 -4.74 -12.29
CA TRP A 103 -11.64 -4.73 -10.99
C TRP A 103 -10.81 -3.90 -10.02
N SER A 104 -11.33 -2.74 -9.62
CA SER A 104 -10.72 -1.94 -8.57
C SER A 104 -11.43 -2.21 -7.25
N GLN A 105 -10.73 -2.82 -6.30
CA GLN A 105 -11.30 -3.16 -5.01
C GLN A 105 -10.85 -2.17 -3.93
N SER A 106 -11.80 -1.76 -3.10
CA SER A 106 -11.53 -1.00 -1.87
C SER A 106 -11.26 -1.97 -0.71
N PRO A 107 -10.31 -1.67 0.16
CA PRO A 107 -10.20 -2.41 1.43
C PRO A 107 -11.37 -2.08 2.35
N ARG A 108 -11.60 -2.92 3.39
CA ARG A 108 -12.64 -2.69 4.42
C ARG A 108 -12.49 -1.39 5.19
N SER A 109 -11.32 -0.76 5.14
CA SER A 109 -11.02 0.48 5.83
C SER A 109 -10.11 1.39 5.00
N VAL A 110 -10.68 2.01 3.96
CA VAL A 110 -9.98 2.96 3.09
C VAL A 110 -9.41 4.12 3.88
N GLY A 111 -8.14 4.45 3.62
CA GLY A 111 -7.45 5.59 4.26
C GLY A 111 -7.19 5.41 5.76
N ASN A 112 -7.40 4.23 6.30
CA ASN A 112 -7.32 3.98 7.72
C ASN A 112 -6.15 3.06 8.08
N ASP A 113 -5.00 3.65 8.38
CA ASP A 113 -3.82 2.93 8.88
C ASP A 113 -4.03 2.40 10.30
N LEU A 114 -5.01 2.95 11.02
CA LEU A 114 -5.23 2.71 12.44
C LEU A 114 -5.44 1.23 12.77
N ARG A 115 -6.17 0.49 11.93
CA ARG A 115 -6.60 -0.89 12.20
C ARG A 115 -6.24 -1.88 11.11
N LEU A 116 -5.36 -1.52 10.20
CA LEU A 116 -4.96 -2.40 9.11
C LEU A 116 -4.17 -3.60 9.65
N GLU A 117 -4.69 -4.80 9.42
CA GLU A 117 -3.99 -6.07 9.59
C GLU A 117 -4.00 -6.78 8.23
N HIS A 118 -2.82 -7.07 7.66
CA HIS A 118 -2.71 -7.64 6.32
C HIS A 118 -3.38 -9.00 6.19
N GLU A 119 -3.27 -9.84 7.20
CA GLU A 119 -3.88 -11.18 7.22
C GLU A 119 -5.41 -11.09 7.16
N ILE A 120 -5.97 -10.06 7.76
CA ILE A 120 -7.42 -9.82 7.75
C ILE A 120 -7.87 -9.19 6.42
N ALA A 121 -7.02 -8.37 5.78
CA ALA A 121 -7.30 -7.82 4.46
C ALA A 121 -7.36 -8.91 3.36
N LEU A 122 -6.80 -10.11 3.59
CA LEU A 122 -6.93 -11.24 2.66
C LEU A 122 -8.38 -11.69 2.47
N HIS A 123 -9.25 -11.53 3.48
CA HIS A 123 -10.69 -11.78 3.33
C HIS A 123 -11.33 -10.83 2.31
N ASP A 124 -10.88 -9.57 2.26
CA ASP A 124 -11.38 -8.61 1.27
C ASP A 124 -10.98 -9.03 -0.13
N VAL A 125 -9.72 -9.41 -0.33
CA VAL A 125 -9.22 -9.92 -1.62
C VAL A 125 -10.01 -11.15 -2.03
N ALA A 126 -10.14 -12.16 -1.15
CA ALA A 126 -10.85 -13.39 -1.43
C ALA A 126 -12.31 -13.15 -1.86
N ALA A 127 -13.03 -12.27 -1.15
CA ALA A 127 -14.40 -11.92 -1.49
C ALA A 127 -14.54 -11.30 -2.89
N GLY A 128 -13.59 -10.42 -3.26
CA GLY A 128 -13.56 -9.83 -4.61
C GLY A 128 -13.31 -10.88 -5.69
N LEU A 129 -12.30 -11.74 -5.50
CA LEU A 129 -11.96 -12.76 -6.47
C LEU A 129 -13.07 -13.82 -6.61
N ALA A 130 -13.71 -14.23 -5.52
CA ALA A 130 -14.86 -15.14 -5.54
C ALA A 130 -16.03 -14.54 -6.34
N GLU A 131 -16.33 -13.24 -6.17
CA GLU A 131 -17.34 -12.54 -6.95
C GLU A 131 -17.00 -12.50 -8.45
N LEU A 132 -15.74 -12.27 -8.79
CA LEU A 132 -15.30 -12.27 -10.19
C LEU A 132 -15.41 -13.68 -10.83
N ARG A 133 -15.02 -14.73 -10.11
CA ARG A 133 -15.25 -16.12 -10.55
C ARG A 133 -16.75 -16.41 -10.75
N ARG A 134 -17.62 -15.92 -9.83
CA ARG A 134 -19.09 -16.06 -9.96
C ARG A 134 -19.64 -15.32 -11.18
N ARG A 135 -19.01 -14.24 -11.60
CA ARG A 135 -19.36 -13.48 -12.83
C ARG A 135 -18.85 -14.13 -14.12
N GLY A 136 -18.07 -15.22 -14.01
CA GLY A 136 -17.60 -15.97 -15.15
C GLY A 136 -16.19 -15.64 -15.62
N TYR A 137 -15.43 -14.81 -14.89
CA TYR A 137 -14.02 -14.59 -15.20
C TYR A 137 -13.21 -15.84 -14.87
N THR A 138 -12.61 -16.44 -15.88
CA THR A 138 -11.82 -17.68 -15.76
C THR A 138 -10.34 -17.39 -15.53
N ARG A 139 -9.88 -16.19 -15.89
CA ARG A 139 -8.48 -15.73 -15.70
C ARG A 139 -8.46 -14.47 -14.86
N ILE A 140 -7.72 -14.49 -13.76
CA ILE A 140 -7.58 -13.39 -12.82
C ILE A 140 -6.10 -13.01 -12.69
N VAL A 141 -5.79 -11.76 -13.02
CA VAL A 141 -4.46 -11.17 -12.87
C VAL A 141 -4.49 -10.15 -11.74
N LEU A 142 -3.54 -10.21 -10.81
CA LEU A 142 -3.44 -9.25 -9.72
C LEU A 142 -2.46 -8.14 -10.08
N LEU A 143 -2.87 -6.89 -10.02
CA LEU A 143 -2.02 -5.72 -10.16
C LEU A 143 -1.84 -5.05 -8.80
N GLY A 144 -0.68 -5.26 -8.18
CA GLY A 144 -0.26 -4.62 -6.94
C GLY A 144 0.61 -3.42 -7.22
N ASN A 145 0.06 -2.20 -7.01
CA ASN A 145 0.86 -0.99 -7.05
C ASN A 145 1.34 -0.64 -5.63
N SER A 146 2.62 -0.29 -5.48
CA SER A 146 3.18 0.13 -4.18
C SER A 146 2.93 -0.93 -3.09
N GLY A 147 2.21 -0.58 -2.02
CA GLY A 147 1.81 -1.49 -0.94
C GLY A 147 0.86 -2.62 -1.36
N GLY A 148 0.18 -2.46 -2.49
CA GLY A 148 -0.64 -3.52 -3.09
C GLY A 148 0.18 -4.74 -3.50
N ALA A 149 1.46 -4.56 -3.85
CA ALA A 149 2.36 -5.66 -4.16
C ALA A 149 2.54 -6.61 -2.96
N GLY A 150 2.75 -6.07 -1.76
CA GLY A 150 2.87 -6.85 -0.53
C GLY A 150 1.59 -7.60 -0.17
N LEU A 151 0.43 -6.95 -0.33
CA LEU A 151 -0.87 -7.57 -0.09
C LEU A 151 -1.12 -8.76 -1.04
N TYR A 152 -0.90 -8.55 -2.34
CA TYR A 152 -1.17 -9.58 -3.34
C TYR A 152 -0.14 -10.72 -3.33
N ALA A 153 1.11 -10.44 -2.99
CA ALA A 153 2.12 -11.49 -2.80
C ALA A 153 1.77 -12.37 -1.58
N LEU A 154 1.31 -11.77 -0.47
CA LEU A 154 0.84 -12.52 0.70
C LEU A 154 -0.41 -13.33 0.34
N TYR A 155 -1.37 -12.75 -0.39
CA TYR A 155 -2.56 -13.48 -0.85
C TYR A 155 -2.18 -14.68 -1.72
N THR A 156 -1.31 -14.49 -2.71
CA THR A 156 -0.84 -15.54 -3.62
C THR A 156 -0.19 -16.67 -2.84
N GLN A 157 0.68 -16.36 -1.87
CA GLN A 157 1.29 -17.36 -1.00
C GLN A 157 0.24 -18.15 -0.21
N GLN A 158 -0.68 -17.44 0.46
CA GLN A 158 -1.66 -18.10 1.33
C GLN A 158 -2.71 -18.91 0.53
N SER A 159 -3.08 -18.46 -0.67
CA SER A 159 -4.02 -19.19 -1.54
C SER A 159 -3.42 -20.49 -2.11
N ALA A 160 -2.09 -20.56 -2.25
CA ALA A 160 -1.40 -21.75 -2.71
C ALA A 160 -1.26 -22.84 -1.62
N LEU A 161 -1.44 -22.48 -0.35
CA LEU A 161 -1.29 -23.42 0.77
C LEU A 161 -2.61 -24.14 1.09
N PRO A 162 -2.53 -25.42 1.53
CA PRO A 162 -3.65 -26.06 2.19
C PRO A 162 -4.13 -25.24 3.39
N GLY A 163 -5.44 -25.18 3.65
CA GLY A 163 -6.01 -24.34 4.71
C GLY A 163 -5.33 -24.51 6.07
N ALA A 164 -4.99 -25.73 6.47
CA ALA A 164 -4.31 -26.01 7.74
C ALA A 164 -2.87 -25.44 7.85
N GLU A 165 -2.24 -25.11 6.71
CA GLU A 165 -0.88 -24.54 6.65
C GLU A 165 -0.88 -23.02 6.54
N ARG A 166 -2.05 -22.41 6.34
CA ARG A 166 -2.21 -20.96 6.26
C ARG A 166 -1.98 -20.31 7.62
N ILE A 167 -1.66 -19.02 7.60
CA ILE A 167 -1.42 -18.23 8.82
C ILE A 167 -2.66 -18.32 9.73
N ALA A 168 -2.53 -18.98 10.85
CA ALA A 168 -3.62 -19.18 11.80
C ALA A 168 -3.91 -17.96 12.68
N ARG A 169 -2.89 -17.13 12.93
CA ARG A 169 -3.00 -15.92 13.78
C ARG A 169 -2.17 -14.78 13.20
N THR A 170 -2.69 -13.55 13.35
CA THR A 170 -1.91 -12.34 13.08
C THR A 170 -0.75 -12.24 14.08
N PRO A 171 0.28 -11.43 13.80
CA PRO A 171 1.37 -11.17 14.76
C PRO A 171 0.87 -10.64 16.11
N GLY A 172 -0.26 -9.94 16.16
CA GLY A 172 -0.95 -9.52 17.38
C GLY A 172 -1.76 -10.62 18.09
N GLY A 173 -1.74 -11.86 17.57
CA GLY A 173 -2.40 -13.02 18.16
C GLY A 173 -3.87 -13.21 17.82
N ARG A 174 -4.49 -12.36 17.00
CA ARG A 174 -5.87 -12.50 16.53
C ARG A 174 -5.98 -13.71 15.59
N PRO A 175 -6.97 -14.62 15.76
CA PRO A 175 -7.25 -15.65 14.79
C PRO A 175 -7.57 -15.02 13.42
N THR A 176 -7.00 -15.60 12.35
CA THR A 176 -7.19 -15.08 10.99
C THR A 176 -8.43 -15.66 10.31
N GLY A 177 -8.81 -16.88 10.62
CA GLY A 177 -9.87 -17.59 9.89
C GLY A 177 -9.47 -18.09 8.48
N LEU A 178 -8.22 -17.92 8.09
CA LEU A 178 -7.75 -18.26 6.73
C LEU A 178 -7.81 -19.77 6.44
N ALA A 179 -7.79 -20.62 7.48
CA ALA A 179 -7.84 -22.07 7.30
C ALA A 179 -9.09 -22.53 6.54
N ASP A 180 -10.23 -21.89 6.81
CA ASP A 180 -11.53 -22.26 6.23
C ASP A 180 -11.96 -21.33 5.08
N LEU A 181 -11.18 -20.27 4.81
CA LEU A 181 -11.48 -19.28 3.79
C LEU A 181 -11.28 -19.86 2.38
N ASP A 182 -12.31 -19.73 1.53
CA ASP A 182 -12.13 -19.96 0.09
C ASP A 182 -11.24 -18.84 -0.49
N MET A 183 -10.10 -19.23 -1.01
CA MET A 183 -9.10 -18.31 -1.59
C MET A 183 -8.83 -18.71 -3.05
N PRO A 184 -9.61 -18.17 -4.02
CA PRO A 184 -9.38 -18.43 -5.43
C PRO A 184 -7.94 -18.16 -5.85
N GLN A 185 -7.32 -19.12 -6.54
CA GLN A 185 -5.99 -18.92 -7.11
C GLN A 185 -6.05 -17.97 -8.30
N VAL A 186 -4.90 -17.34 -8.58
CA VAL A 186 -4.73 -16.34 -9.62
C VAL A 186 -3.81 -16.83 -10.73
N ASP A 187 -3.94 -16.23 -11.91
CA ASP A 187 -3.30 -16.70 -13.12
C ASP A 187 -2.05 -15.87 -13.49
N GLY A 188 -1.89 -14.68 -12.93
CA GLY A 188 -0.74 -13.82 -13.16
C GLY A 188 -0.65 -12.66 -12.18
N LEU A 189 0.53 -12.02 -12.11
CA LEU A 189 0.76 -10.85 -11.28
C LEU A 189 1.42 -9.72 -12.06
N VAL A 190 1.07 -8.49 -11.70
CA VAL A 190 1.74 -7.27 -12.14
C VAL A 190 2.11 -6.47 -10.90
N LEU A 191 3.38 -6.16 -10.73
CA LEU A 191 3.90 -5.39 -9.59
C LEU A 191 4.40 -4.04 -10.11
N VAL A 192 3.75 -2.95 -9.73
CA VAL A 192 4.08 -1.60 -10.23
C VAL A 192 4.61 -0.74 -9.09
N GLY A 193 5.85 -0.25 -9.23
CA GLY A 193 6.52 0.49 -8.16
C GLY A 193 6.48 -0.29 -6.84
N PRO A 194 6.80 -1.61 -6.82
CA PRO A 194 6.59 -2.44 -5.65
C PRO A 194 7.61 -2.10 -4.58
N HIS A 195 7.15 -1.83 -3.38
CA HIS A 195 8.06 -1.75 -2.22
C HIS A 195 8.11 -3.10 -1.47
N PRO A 196 9.16 -3.33 -0.65
CA PRO A 196 9.42 -4.65 -0.05
C PRO A 196 8.38 -5.13 0.97
N GLY A 197 7.29 -4.42 1.14
CA GLY A 197 6.26 -4.58 2.16
C GLY A 197 6.24 -3.35 3.08
N GLN A 198 5.07 -3.02 3.62
CA GLN A 198 4.91 -1.77 4.40
C GLN A 198 5.80 -1.74 5.64
N GLY A 199 5.93 -2.86 6.37
CA GLY A 199 6.82 -2.96 7.51
C GLY A 199 8.30 -2.85 7.12
N ALA A 200 8.71 -3.50 6.02
CA ALA A 200 10.08 -3.41 5.53
C ALA A 200 10.42 -2.01 5.01
N LEU A 201 9.48 -1.33 4.36
CA LEU A 201 9.62 0.08 3.96
C LEU A 201 9.76 0.97 5.20
N LEU A 202 8.87 0.82 6.19
CA LEU A 202 8.91 1.61 7.41
C LEU A 202 10.21 1.41 8.19
N MET A 203 10.77 0.21 8.20
CA MET A 203 12.07 -0.07 8.84
C MET A 203 13.18 0.85 8.30
N ASN A 204 13.11 1.24 7.03
CA ASN A 204 14.06 2.17 6.41
C ASN A 204 13.68 3.64 6.64
N CYS A 205 12.39 3.93 6.80
CA CYS A 205 11.87 5.30 6.93
C CYS A 205 11.79 5.80 8.37
N ILE A 206 11.72 4.90 9.37
CA ILE A 206 11.58 5.29 10.77
C ILE A 206 12.85 6.01 11.27
N ASP A 207 12.68 7.21 11.81
CA ASP A 207 13.80 8.05 12.32
C ASP A 207 14.24 7.54 13.70
N PRO A 208 15.44 6.98 13.84
CA PRO A 208 15.92 6.42 15.11
C PRO A 208 16.34 7.46 16.14
N SER A 209 16.40 8.73 15.77
CA SER A 209 16.77 9.80 16.67
C SER A 209 15.67 10.14 17.71
N VAL A 210 14.45 9.59 17.53
CA VAL A 210 13.40 9.64 18.57
C VAL A 210 13.82 8.81 19.78
N VAL A 211 14.05 9.45 20.91
CA VAL A 211 14.47 8.78 22.17
C VAL A 211 13.32 8.51 23.11
N ASP A 212 12.25 9.30 23.02
CA ASP A 212 11.03 9.18 23.81
C ASP A 212 9.79 9.29 22.91
N GLU A 213 9.00 8.23 22.83
CA GLU A 213 7.77 8.22 22.00
C GLU A 213 6.67 9.11 22.60
N SER A 214 6.78 9.57 23.84
CA SER A 214 5.87 10.56 24.44
C SER A 214 6.27 12.02 24.13
N ASP A 215 7.50 12.24 23.69
CA ASP A 215 8.00 13.54 23.24
C ASP A 215 8.38 13.51 21.75
N PRO A 216 7.52 14.01 20.85
CA PRO A 216 7.76 13.99 19.40
C PRO A 216 8.95 14.84 18.97
N LEU A 217 9.44 15.73 19.83
CA LEU A 217 10.59 16.61 19.55
C LEU A 217 11.89 16.12 20.21
N SER A 218 11.85 15.01 20.94
CA SER A 218 13.06 14.40 21.51
C SER A 218 14.03 13.96 20.41
N VAL A 219 15.32 14.30 20.51
CA VAL A 219 16.33 14.02 19.48
C VAL A 219 17.63 13.54 20.11
N ASP A 220 18.07 12.34 19.72
CA ASP A 220 19.47 11.96 19.83
C ASP A 220 20.26 12.61 18.69
N ALA A 221 21.04 13.63 18.99
CA ALA A 221 21.83 14.38 18.03
C ALA A 221 22.84 13.50 17.24
N SER A 222 23.28 12.39 17.84
CA SER A 222 24.20 11.44 17.19
C SER A 222 23.56 10.61 16.09
N LEU A 223 22.21 10.54 16.09
CA LEU A 223 21.37 9.79 15.15
C LEU A 223 20.49 10.69 14.28
N ASP A 224 20.51 12.03 14.48
CA ASP A 224 19.69 12.95 13.70
C ASP A 224 20.12 12.96 12.22
N PRO A 225 19.27 12.48 11.28
CA PRO A 225 19.61 12.45 9.86
C PRO A 225 19.69 13.84 9.23
N LEU A 226 19.15 14.88 9.90
CA LEU A 226 19.13 16.24 9.41
C LEU A 226 20.24 17.11 10.04
N SER A 227 21.10 16.51 10.86
CA SER A 227 22.23 17.20 11.47
C SER A 227 23.40 17.38 10.50
N PRO A 228 23.94 18.62 10.35
CA PRO A 228 25.19 18.82 9.62
C PRO A 228 26.37 18.02 10.18
N ALA A 229 26.41 17.75 11.49
CA ALA A 229 27.45 16.94 12.10
C ALA A 229 27.44 15.48 11.60
N ASN A 230 26.30 14.97 11.17
CA ASN A 230 26.13 13.63 10.63
C ASN A 230 26.22 13.57 9.09
N GLY A 231 26.50 14.68 8.40
CA GLY A 231 26.70 14.72 6.95
C GLY A 231 25.57 15.36 6.14
N TYR A 232 24.50 15.81 6.79
CA TYR A 232 23.40 16.49 6.10
C TYR A 232 23.80 17.86 5.56
N ARG A 233 23.49 18.15 4.30
CA ARG A 233 23.76 19.46 3.61
C ARG A 233 22.58 19.90 2.75
N GLY A 234 21.40 19.28 2.96
CA GLY A 234 20.25 19.49 2.09
C GLY A 234 20.51 19.00 0.65
N ALA A 235 19.75 19.54 -0.28
CA ALA A 235 19.85 19.16 -1.70
C ALA A 235 21.22 19.46 -2.34
N LYS A 236 22.08 20.21 -1.67
CA LYS A 236 23.38 20.69 -2.19
C LYS A 236 24.55 19.73 -1.93
N GLY A 237 24.31 18.51 -1.50
CA GLY A 237 25.38 17.52 -1.36
C GLY A 237 25.45 16.86 0.01
N THR A 238 24.33 16.43 0.54
CA THR A 238 24.28 15.53 1.69
C THR A 238 25.05 14.25 1.39
N GLN A 239 25.95 13.88 2.30
CA GLN A 239 26.74 12.66 2.25
C GLN A 239 26.88 12.08 3.65
N TYR A 240 26.33 10.90 3.84
CA TYR A 240 26.47 10.15 5.08
C TYR A 240 27.64 9.16 4.96
N THR A 241 28.50 9.10 6.02
CA THR A 241 29.54 8.09 6.07
C THR A 241 28.94 6.69 6.27
N ASP A 242 29.66 5.66 5.87
CA ASP A 242 29.18 4.28 6.03
C ASP A 242 29.02 3.91 7.51
N GLU A 243 29.88 4.43 8.40
CA GLU A 243 29.77 4.25 9.86
C GLU A 243 28.48 4.90 10.43
N PHE A 244 28.09 6.08 9.90
CA PHE A 244 26.84 6.69 10.28
C PHE A 244 25.66 5.86 9.80
N VAL A 245 25.68 5.43 8.53
CA VAL A 245 24.60 4.60 7.93
C VAL A 245 24.42 3.30 8.72
N GLU A 246 25.49 2.60 9.05
CA GLU A 246 25.44 1.36 9.83
C GLU A 246 24.83 1.61 11.22
N ARG A 247 25.33 2.61 11.95
CA ARG A 247 24.81 2.99 13.25
C ARG A 247 23.34 3.38 13.20
N TYR A 248 22.96 4.13 12.17
CA TYR A 248 21.57 4.56 11.95
C TYR A 248 20.64 3.36 11.72
N ARG A 249 21.02 2.41 10.84
CA ARG A 249 20.24 1.20 10.56
C ARG A 249 20.08 0.29 11.80
N VAL A 250 21.13 0.13 12.58
CA VAL A 250 21.04 -0.58 13.88
C VAL A 250 20.07 0.10 14.84
N ALA A 251 20.10 1.44 14.88
CA ALA A 251 19.22 2.22 15.75
C ALA A 251 17.76 2.20 15.26
N GLN A 252 17.51 2.21 13.96
CA GLN A 252 16.16 1.99 13.39
C GLN A 252 15.58 0.65 13.84
N ARG A 253 16.34 -0.42 13.69
CA ARG A 253 15.93 -1.76 14.15
C ARG A 253 15.59 -1.77 15.64
N ARG A 254 16.43 -1.18 16.48
CA ARG A 254 16.20 -1.09 17.94
C ARG A 254 14.94 -0.30 18.27
N ARG A 255 14.62 0.76 17.50
CA ARG A 255 13.40 1.51 17.71
C ARG A 255 12.15 0.67 17.36
N VAL A 256 12.19 -0.09 16.26
CA VAL A 256 11.10 -1.02 15.91
C VAL A 256 10.95 -2.11 16.97
N GLU A 257 12.04 -2.67 17.50
CA GLU A 257 12.01 -3.66 18.58
C GLU A 257 11.33 -3.11 19.86
N ARG A 258 11.60 -1.84 20.23
CA ARG A 258 10.92 -1.19 21.36
C ARG A 258 9.41 -1.01 21.11
N LEU A 259 9.04 -0.62 19.91
CA LEU A 259 7.63 -0.47 19.53
C LEU A 259 6.90 -1.82 19.48
N ASP A 260 7.55 -2.88 19.01
CA ASP A 260 7.00 -4.24 19.04
C ASP A 260 6.74 -4.70 20.49
N GLN A 261 7.71 -4.47 21.40
CA GLN A 261 7.55 -4.77 22.82
C GLN A 261 6.39 -4.00 23.45
N LEU A 262 6.27 -2.70 23.17
CA LEU A 262 5.15 -1.87 23.61
C LEU A 262 3.81 -2.43 23.08
N ALA A 263 3.75 -2.78 21.79
CA ALA A 263 2.55 -3.32 21.18
C ALA A 263 2.10 -4.63 21.85
N HIS A 264 3.01 -5.56 22.08
CA HIS A 264 2.72 -6.81 22.81
C HIS A 264 2.25 -6.54 24.23
N GLN A 265 2.91 -5.65 24.97
CA GLN A 265 2.52 -5.29 26.33
C GLN A 265 1.10 -4.72 26.40
N LEU A 266 0.73 -3.84 25.46
CA LEU A 266 -0.60 -3.25 25.38
C LEU A 266 -1.68 -4.30 25.05
N ILE A 267 -1.39 -5.23 24.14
CA ILE A 267 -2.27 -6.35 23.81
C ILE A 267 -2.47 -7.25 25.03
N ASP A 268 -1.40 -7.66 25.69
CA ASP A 268 -1.45 -8.54 26.84
C ASP A 268 -2.23 -7.93 27.99
N THR A 269 -2.01 -6.64 28.28
CA THR A 269 -2.74 -5.88 29.32
C THR A 269 -4.24 -5.92 29.06
N ARG A 270 -4.68 -5.66 27.82
CA ARG A 270 -6.09 -5.71 27.43
C ARG A 270 -6.66 -7.13 27.49
N LEU A 271 -5.91 -8.12 27.04
CA LEU A 271 -6.34 -9.51 27.10
C LEU A 271 -6.47 -10.01 28.55
N ALA A 272 -5.57 -9.61 29.44
CA ALA A 272 -5.67 -9.90 30.88
C ALA A 272 -6.92 -9.28 31.51
N ALA A 273 -7.23 -8.02 31.18
CA ALA A 273 -8.46 -7.35 31.64
C ALA A 273 -9.73 -8.07 31.10
N ARG A 274 -9.75 -8.45 29.84
CA ARG A 274 -10.86 -9.23 29.26
C ARG A 274 -11.05 -10.59 29.96
N LYS A 275 -9.97 -11.28 30.32
CA LYS A 275 -10.04 -12.52 31.09
C LYS A 275 -10.63 -12.28 32.49
N ARG A 276 -10.24 -11.21 33.20
CA ARG A 276 -10.81 -10.85 34.50
C ARG A 276 -12.31 -10.52 34.40
N VAL A 277 -12.70 -9.72 33.41
CA VAL A 277 -14.12 -9.39 33.18
C VAL A 277 -14.93 -10.65 32.90
N LYS A 278 -14.40 -11.57 32.07
CA LYS A 278 -15.10 -12.84 31.76
C LYS A 278 -15.24 -13.72 33.00
N ALA A 279 -14.22 -13.78 33.84
CA ALA A 279 -14.24 -14.60 35.07
C ALA A 279 -15.20 -14.03 36.13
N ALA A 280 -15.24 -12.70 36.29
CA ALA A 280 -16.11 -12.04 37.27
C ALA A 280 -17.57 -11.88 36.77
N GLY A 281 -17.83 -11.98 35.47
CA GLY A 281 -19.17 -11.83 34.90
C GLY A 281 -19.87 -10.53 35.27
N PRO A 282 -21.09 -10.57 35.89
CA PRO A 282 -21.80 -9.37 36.34
C PRO A 282 -21.05 -8.56 37.40
N ASP A 283 -20.22 -9.22 38.21
CA ASP A 283 -19.47 -8.62 39.33
C ASP A 283 -18.14 -7.98 38.89
N ALA A 284 -17.84 -7.96 37.60
CA ALA A 284 -16.65 -7.30 37.07
C ALA A 284 -16.64 -5.81 37.46
N THR A 285 -15.49 -5.33 37.93
CA THR A 285 -15.33 -3.93 38.32
C THR A 285 -15.43 -2.99 37.11
N ALA A 286 -15.81 -1.74 37.36
CA ALA A 286 -15.84 -0.71 36.32
C ALA A 286 -14.43 -0.44 35.75
N GLU A 287 -13.40 -0.60 36.54
CA GLU A 287 -12.00 -0.48 36.12
C GLU A 287 -11.63 -1.58 35.12
N ASP A 288 -11.89 -2.85 35.44
CA ASP A 288 -11.64 -3.97 34.54
C ASP A 288 -12.45 -3.86 33.24
N ARG A 289 -13.71 -3.43 33.32
CA ARG A 289 -14.52 -3.21 32.11
C ARG A 289 -13.94 -2.12 31.21
N ARG A 290 -13.46 -0.99 31.79
CA ARG A 290 -12.78 0.06 31.02
C ARG A 290 -11.48 -0.46 30.38
N ALA A 291 -10.65 -1.15 31.16
CA ALA A 291 -9.40 -1.71 30.66
C ALA A 291 -9.61 -2.77 29.55
N ALA A 292 -10.65 -3.60 29.68
CA ALA A 292 -11.03 -4.60 28.68
C ALA A 292 -11.60 -3.98 27.37
N ALA A 293 -12.30 -2.85 27.46
CA ALA A 293 -12.90 -2.16 26.33
C ALA A 293 -11.94 -1.20 25.63
N HIS A 294 -10.95 -0.66 26.36
CA HIS A 294 -9.99 0.29 25.81
C HIS A 294 -9.21 -0.28 24.63
N THR A 295 -9.15 0.45 23.54
CA THR A 295 -8.29 0.16 22.39
C THR A 295 -7.13 1.15 22.43
N PRO A 296 -5.92 0.73 22.80
CA PRO A 296 -4.78 1.62 22.83
C PRO A 296 -4.37 2.03 21.42
N ILE A 297 -3.85 3.26 21.32
CA ILE A 297 -3.29 3.81 20.07
C ILE A 297 -1.81 4.07 20.32
N ILE A 298 -0.99 3.62 19.40
CA ILE A 298 0.44 3.94 19.33
C ILE A 298 0.60 5.11 18.36
N ASN A 299 1.24 6.18 18.82
CA ASN A 299 1.73 7.24 17.95
C ASN A 299 3.18 6.92 17.58
N VAL A 300 3.49 6.90 16.30
CA VAL A 300 4.84 6.67 15.78
C VAL A 300 5.31 7.95 15.10
N TRP A 301 6.18 8.68 15.76
CA TRP A 301 6.69 9.95 15.26
C TRP A 301 7.81 9.75 14.25
N ARG A 302 7.95 10.71 13.33
CA ARG A 302 9.09 10.80 12.40
C ARG A 302 9.36 9.49 11.67
N THR A 303 8.57 9.23 10.65
CA THR A 303 8.64 8.06 9.80
C THR A 303 8.98 8.39 8.34
N ASP A 304 9.76 9.47 8.13
CA ASP A 304 10.26 9.90 6.83
C ASP A 304 11.77 10.17 6.89
N GLY A 305 12.52 9.23 7.45
CA GLY A 305 13.95 9.33 7.72
C GLY A 305 14.82 8.39 6.88
N ASP A 306 14.39 7.95 5.68
CA ASP A 306 15.27 7.13 4.85
C ASP A 306 16.42 7.97 4.29
N LEU A 307 17.65 7.60 4.68
CA LEU A 307 18.87 8.29 4.28
C LEU A 307 19.05 8.40 2.77
N ARG A 308 18.52 7.43 2.01
CA ARG A 308 18.57 7.42 0.54
C ARG A 308 17.78 8.56 -0.09
N CYS A 309 16.77 9.09 0.61
CA CYS A 309 16.02 10.27 0.16
C CYS A 309 16.86 11.56 0.20
N PHE A 310 17.87 11.59 1.05
CA PHE A 310 18.68 12.81 1.30
C PHE A 310 20.09 12.69 0.75
N ASP A 311 20.66 11.50 0.71
CA ASP A 311 21.96 11.22 0.07
C ASP A 311 21.73 10.47 -1.25
N LEU A 312 21.78 11.20 -2.36
CA LEU A 312 21.53 10.62 -3.70
C LEU A 312 22.66 9.70 -4.18
N SER A 313 23.80 9.66 -3.50
CA SER A 313 24.88 8.71 -3.79
C SER A 313 24.60 7.32 -3.24
N LYS A 314 23.70 7.20 -2.26
CA LYS A 314 23.28 5.92 -1.72
C LYS A 314 22.18 5.32 -2.61
N ASP A 315 22.43 4.15 -3.20
CA ASP A 315 21.52 3.48 -4.14
C ASP A 315 21.09 4.38 -5.31
N PRO A 316 22.01 4.80 -6.21
CA PRO A 316 21.78 5.84 -7.21
C PRO A 316 20.64 5.52 -8.18
N SER A 317 19.83 6.52 -8.50
CA SER A 317 18.73 6.45 -9.46
C SER A 317 18.40 7.83 -10.04
N ASP A 318 17.34 7.95 -10.83
CA ASP A 318 16.89 9.24 -11.40
C ASP A 318 16.11 10.11 -10.38
N ARG A 319 15.92 9.65 -9.15
CA ARG A 319 15.13 10.37 -8.14
C ARG A 319 15.69 11.75 -7.80
N ALA A 320 14.79 12.67 -7.50
CA ALA A 320 15.14 13.96 -6.94
C ALA A 320 15.43 13.85 -5.43
N PHE A 321 16.11 14.84 -4.87
CA PHE A 321 16.26 15.02 -3.42
C PHE A 321 14.88 15.19 -2.77
N GLY A 322 14.72 14.55 -1.60
CA GLY A 322 13.48 14.49 -0.84
C GLY A 322 12.83 13.13 -0.91
N SER A 323 11.74 12.97 -0.20
CA SER A 323 10.99 11.72 -0.11
C SER A 323 9.68 11.79 -0.89
N LEU A 324 8.92 10.69 -0.85
CA LEU A 324 7.55 10.62 -1.34
C LEU A 324 6.64 11.71 -0.73
N TRP A 325 6.95 12.15 0.49
CA TRP A 325 6.15 13.13 1.24
C TRP A 325 6.55 14.58 0.97
N GLY A 326 7.66 14.83 0.27
CA GLY A 326 8.08 16.17 -0.13
C GLY A 326 9.57 16.40 -0.13
N ARG A 327 9.94 17.63 -0.52
CA ARG A 327 11.33 18.04 -0.64
C ARG A 327 11.91 18.65 0.65
N ASP A 328 11.05 19.08 1.56
CA ASP A 328 11.46 19.60 2.87
C ASP A 328 11.37 18.47 3.91
N PRO A 329 12.51 17.89 4.34
CA PRO A 329 12.51 16.77 5.26
C PRO A 329 12.09 17.17 6.68
N TYR A 330 12.19 18.45 7.07
CA TYR A 330 11.62 18.88 8.35
C TYR A 330 10.09 18.84 8.29
N ALA A 331 9.49 19.38 7.21
CA ALA A 331 8.05 19.35 7.02
C ALA A 331 7.50 17.92 6.89
N SER A 332 8.20 17.04 6.17
CA SER A 332 7.75 15.65 5.95
C SER A 332 7.99 14.76 7.16
N ASN A 333 9.13 14.85 7.82
CA ASN A 333 9.47 13.98 8.94
C ASN A 333 8.76 14.41 10.24
N TYR A 334 8.59 15.71 10.49
CA TYR A 334 7.92 16.24 11.68
C TYR A 334 6.41 16.53 11.48
N GLY A 335 5.92 16.47 10.25
CA GLY A 335 4.53 16.75 9.92
C GLY A 335 3.55 15.67 10.38
N ALA A 336 2.26 15.95 10.25
CA ALA A 336 1.18 15.08 10.73
C ALA A 336 1.01 13.79 9.91
N VAL A 337 1.42 13.80 8.65
CA VAL A 337 1.20 12.70 7.72
C VAL A 337 2.50 11.93 7.46
N GLY A 338 2.40 10.63 7.38
CA GLY A 338 3.51 9.71 7.17
C GLY A 338 3.05 8.28 7.43
N PHE A 339 3.91 7.32 7.21
CA PHE A 339 3.60 5.92 7.48
C PHE A 339 3.42 5.67 8.97
N ALA A 340 2.41 4.87 9.36
CA ALA A 340 2.17 4.38 10.71
C ALA A 340 2.00 5.47 11.81
N ARG A 341 1.71 6.72 11.45
CA ARG A 341 1.64 7.83 12.44
C ARG A 341 0.73 7.53 13.63
N GLN A 342 -0.38 6.82 13.39
CA GLN A 342 -1.29 6.33 14.41
C GLN A 342 -1.76 4.94 14.04
N CYS A 343 -1.59 3.98 14.95
CA CYS A 343 -2.05 2.62 14.73
C CYS A 343 -2.39 1.92 16.05
N THR A 344 -3.25 0.91 15.97
CA THR A 344 -3.43 -0.01 17.11
C THR A 344 -2.19 -0.91 17.23
N PRO A 345 -1.93 -1.50 18.40
CA PRO A 345 -0.85 -2.47 18.57
C PRO A 345 -0.90 -3.62 17.55
N GLU A 346 -2.10 -4.10 17.24
CA GLU A 346 -2.29 -5.18 16.26
C GLU A 346 -1.93 -4.73 14.85
N SER A 347 -2.34 -3.52 14.45
CA SER A 347 -1.99 -2.92 13.15
C SER A 347 -0.48 -2.67 13.06
N TRP A 348 0.14 -2.19 14.14
CA TRP A 348 1.59 -2.02 14.19
C TRP A 348 2.31 -3.33 13.85
N LEU A 349 2.00 -4.40 14.57
CA LEU A 349 2.68 -5.70 14.41
C LEU A 349 2.41 -6.34 13.04
N SER A 350 1.16 -6.32 12.56
CA SER A 350 0.79 -6.96 11.29
C SER A 350 1.27 -6.18 10.07
N THR A 351 1.23 -4.84 10.12
CA THR A 351 1.42 -4.01 8.94
C THR A 351 2.74 -3.27 8.96
N TRP A 352 3.08 -2.62 10.08
CA TRP A 352 4.10 -1.59 10.12
C TRP A 352 5.44 -2.04 10.70
N SER A 353 5.47 -3.10 11.48
CA SER A 353 6.73 -3.64 11.99
C SER A 353 7.47 -4.42 10.90
N GLY A 354 8.66 -3.96 10.54
CA GLY A 354 9.55 -4.69 9.63
C GLY A 354 10.10 -6.00 10.22
N LEU A 355 9.85 -6.27 11.50
CA LEU A 355 10.26 -7.48 12.20
C LEU A 355 9.13 -8.51 12.25
N SER A 356 7.90 -8.06 12.48
CA SER A 356 6.74 -8.91 12.79
C SER A 356 5.81 -9.13 11.60
N SER A 357 5.72 -8.19 10.64
CA SER A 357 4.79 -8.26 9.51
C SER A 357 5.03 -9.48 8.63
N ASN A 358 3.94 -10.18 8.28
CA ASN A 358 3.96 -11.28 7.33
C ASN A 358 3.96 -10.81 5.86
N ALA A 359 3.49 -9.59 5.59
CA ALA A 359 3.38 -9.02 4.24
C ALA A 359 4.72 -8.43 3.76
N THR A 360 5.76 -9.25 3.72
CA THR A 360 7.10 -8.89 3.27
C THR A 360 7.43 -9.68 2.01
N LEU A 361 7.72 -8.98 0.91
CA LEU A 361 8.00 -9.62 -0.40
C LEU A 361 9.17 -10.60 -0.35
N ALA A 362 10.19 -10.35 0.45
CA ALA A 362 11.28 -11.31 0.64
C ALA A 362 10.80 -12.69 1.13
N ARG A 363 9.67 -12.76 1.87
CA ARG A 363 9.09 -14.01 2.36
C ARG A 363 8.01 -14.57 1.45
N THR A 364 7.25 -13.71 0.76
CA THR A 364 6.06 -14.09 0.01
C THR A 364 6.31 -14.26 -1.48
N ALA A 365 7.27 -13.51 -2.05
CA ALA A 365 7.59 -13.56 -3.47
C ALA A 365 8.08 -14.92 -3.97
N PRO A 366 8.80 -15.77 -3.17
CA PRO A 366 9.13 -17.13 -3.61
C PRO A 366 7.92 -18.01 -3.96
N ALA A 367 6.75 -17.71 -3.43
CA ALA A 367 5.51 -18.43 -3.74
C ALA A 367 4.82 -17.95 -5.02
N ILE A 368 5.29 -16.86 -5.64
CA ILE A 368 4.79 -16.39 -6.92
C ILE A 368 5.42 -17.25 -8.02
N THR A 369 4.64 -18.18 -8.56
CA THR A 369 5.05 -19.10 -9.63
C THR A 369 4.34 -18.81 -10.96
N GLN A 370 3.35 -17.92 -10.94
CA GLN A 370 2.59 -17.46 -12.11
C GLN A 370 3.46 -16.50 -12.96
N PRO A 371 3.12 -16.29 -14.25
CA PRO A 371 3.70 -15.21 -15.03
C PRO A 371 3.65 -13.87 -14.30
N VAL A 372 4.75 -13.13 -14.26
CA VAL A 372 4.83 -11.86 -13.53
C VAL A 372 5.52 -10.76 -14.33
N LEU A 373 4.90 -9.57 -14.33
CA LEU A 373 5.49 -8.33 -14.83
C LEU A 373 5.84 -7.44 -13.64
N VAL A 374 7.08 -7.01 -13.54
CA VAL A 374 7.56 -6.01 -12.56
C VAL A 374 7.88 -4.72 -13.30
N VAL A 375 7.26 -3.62 -12.90
CA VAL A 375 7.52 -2.28 -13.42
C VAL A 375 8.21 -1.45 -12.34
N GLU A 376 9.48 -1.09 -12.57
CA GLU A 376 10.28 -0.20 -11.73
C GLU A 376 10.25 1.20 -12.29
N TYR A 377 9.90 2.21 -11.48
CA TYR A 377 10.09 3.59 -11.85
C TYR A 377 11.46 4.09 -11.38
N THR A 378 12.28 4.61 -12.33
CA THR A 378 13.68 4.95 -12.04
C THR A 378 13.87 6.19 -11.16
N GLY A 379 12.85 7.02 -11.02
CA GLY A 379 12.84 8.18 -10.13
C GLY A 379 12.05 7.98 -8.85
N ASP A 380 11.75 6.74 -8.48
CA ASP A 380 11.00 6.40 -7.28
C ASP A 380 11.76 6.82 -6.00
N GLN A 381 11.01 7.43 -5.08
CA GLN A 381 11.53 7.92 -3.78
C GLN A 381 11.04 7.06 -2.60
N ALA A 382 10.30 5.98 -2.86
CA ALA A 382 9.82 5.03 -1.87
C ALA A 382 10.39 3.62 -2.09
N CYS A 383 10.66 3.27 -3.35
CA CYS A 383 11.20 1.98 -3.74
C CYS A 383 12.48 2.21 -4.56
N PHE A 384 13.61 1.80 -4.02
CA PHE A 384 14.91 2.07 -4.60
C PHE A 384 15.40 0.88 -5.44
N PRO A 385 16.36 1.07 -6.36
CA PRO A 385 16.84 0.00 -7.23
C PRO A 385 17.28 -1.28 -6.51
N SER A 386 17.89 -1.17 -5.32
CA SER A 386 18.28 -2.34 -4.52
C SER A 386 17.06 -3.08 -3.95
N ASP A 387 15.99 -2.36 -3.59
CA ASP A 387 14.75 -2.95 -3.09
C ASP A 387 14.06 -3.74 -4.21
N VAL A 388 13.94 -3.15 -5.41
CA VAL A 388 13.32 -3.81 -6.57
C VAL A 388 14.13 -5.05 -6.99
N ARG A 389 15.46 -4.94 -7.04
CA ARG A 389 16.32 -6.08 -7.34
C ARG A 389 16.09 -7.25 -6.37
N THR A 390 16.05 -6.95 -5.06
CA THR A 390 15.74 -7.96 -4.03
C THR A 390 14.38 -8.62 -4.26
N ILE A 391 13.37 -7.85 -4.66
CA ILE A 391 12.03 -8.36 -4.98
C ILE A 391 12.08 -9.27 -6.20
N VAL A 392 12.69 -8.82 -7.30
CA VAL A 392 12.78 -9.56 -8.56
C VAL A 392 13.55 -10.87 -8.37
N ASP A 393 14.66 -10.83 -7.61
CA ASP A 393 15.46 -12.01 -7.32
C ASP A 393 14.71 -13.04 -6.46
N ALA A 394 13.82 -12.55 -5.57
CA ALA A 394 13.02 -13.41 -4.70
C ALA A 394 11.81 -14.07 -5.40
N ILE A 395 11.32 -13.54 -6.53
CA ILE A 395 10.18 -14.09 -7.25
C ILE A 395 10.50 -15.49 -7.76
N GLY A 396 9.67 -16.48 -7.37
CA GLY A 396 9.83 -17.88 -7.70
C GLY A 396 9.43 -18.28 -9.12
N SER A 397 8.82 -17.38 -9.90
CA SER A 397 8.42 -17.64 -11.28
C SER A 397 9.63 -17.68 -12.23
N ASP A 398 9.62 -18.65 -13.15
CA ASP A 398 10.55 -18.68 -14.29
C ASP A 398 10.10 -17.72 -15.41
N ASP A 399 8.80 -17.40 -15.49
CA ASP A 399 8.21 -16.44 -16.43
C ASP A 399 8.07 -15.08 -15.74
N LYS A 400 9.21 -14.40 -15.56
CA LYS A 400 9.24 -13.06 -14.98
C LYS A 400 9.89 -12.05 -15.93
N ARG A 401 9.19 -10.91 -16.09
CA ARG A 401 9.66 -9.77 -16.86
C ARG A 401 9.84 -8.57 -15.95
N HIS A 402 11.02 -7.95 -15.96
CA HIS A 402 11.32 -6.73 -15.21
C HIS A 402 11.61 -5.60 -16.19
N GLU A 403 10.84 -4.51 -16.06
CA GLU A 403 10.96 -3.33 -16.90
C GLU A 403 11.24 -2.08 -16.06
N ARG A 404 12.19 -1.27 -16.52
CA ARG A 404 12.58 -0.03 -15.87
C ARG A 404 12.11 1.15 -16.69
N ILE A 405 11.27 1.98 -16.11
CA ILE A 405 10.62 3.10 -16.78
C ILE A 405 10.98 4.39 -16.05
N ARG A 406 11.27 5.44 -16.83
CA ARG A 406 11.54 6.76 -16.26
C ARG A 406 10.25 7.38 -15.73
N GLY A 407 10.22 7.69 -14.43
CA GLY A 407 9.07 8.28 -13.72
C GLY A 407 9.29 8.29 -12.21
N ASP A 408 8.48 9.06 -11.49
CA ASP A 408 8.41 9.02 -10.03
C ASP A 408 7.62 7.81 -9.53
N HIS A 409 7.40 7.69 -8.22
CA HIS A 409 6.64 6.58 -7.60
C HIS A 409 5.23 6.35 -8.21
N HIS A 410 4.63 7.37 -8.78
CA HIS A 410 3.31 7.31 -9.45
C HIS A 410 3.42 7.35 -10.98
N GLY A 411 4.61 7.14 -11.53
CA GLY A 411 4.87 7.19 -12.97
C GLY A 411 4.69 8.58 -13.59
N ARG A 412 4.81 9.68 -12.80
CA ARG A 412 4.79 11.04 -13.35
C ARG A 412 6.14 11.36 -13.99
N ALA A 413 6.14 12.37 -14.86
CA ALA A 413 7.38 12.90 -15.43
C ALA A 413 8.31 13.45 -14.33
N LEU A 414 9.61 13.22 -14.47
CA LEU A 414 10.61 13.72 -13.52
C LEU A 414 10.99 15.17 -13.79
N LYS A 415 10.76 15.66 -15.00
CA LYS A 415 11.04 17.03 -15.44
C LYS A 415 9.88 17.55 -16.30
N ASP A 416 9.72 18.86 -16.29
CA ASP A 416 8.79 19.55 -17.17
C ASP A 416 9.08 19.23 -18.65
N GLY A 417 8.04 18.92 -19.41
CA GLY A 417 8.13 18.56 -20.82
C GLY A 417 8.47 17.10 -21.12
N GLU A 418 8.80 16.29 -20.12
CA GLU A 418 8.94 14.82 -20.29
C GLU A 418 7.57 14.13 -20.35
N SER A 419 7.51 13.04 -21.12
CA SER A 419 6.33 12.16 -21.10
C SER A 419 6.23 11.43 -19.76
N PRO A 420 5.04 11.37 -19.13
CA PRO A 420 4.87 10.58 -17.92
C PRO A 420 5.14 9.09 -18.14
N GLY A 421 5.96 8.47 -17.28
CA GLY A 421 6.31 7.04 -17.35
C GLY A 421 5.10 6.11 -17.27
N ARG A 422 4.01 6.55 -16.62
CA ARG A 422 2.75 5.78 -16.55
C ARG A 422 2.13 5.47 -17.93
N LEU A 423 2.39 6.30 -18.95
CA LEU A 423 1.94 6.03 -20.30
C LEU A 423 2.70 4.87 -20.95
N GLU A 424 3.99 4.77 -20.66
CA GLU A 424 4.82 3.63 -21.07
C GLU A 424 4.45 2.38 -20.30
N ALA A 425 4.26 2.50 -18.97
CA ALA A 425 3.80 1.40 -18.13
C ALA A 425 2.47 0.82 -18.61
N GLY A 426 1.51 1.68 -19.03
CA GLY A 426 0.24 1.25 -19.58
C GLY A 426 0.40 0.46 -20.89
N ARG A 427 1.27 0.91 -21.81
CA ARG A 427 1.58 0.17 -23.05
C ARG A 427 2.22 -1.19 -22.77
N LEU A 428 3.24 -1.21 -21.91
CA LEU A 428 3.93 -2.44 -21.52
C LEU A 428 2.98 -3.45 -20.85
N LEU A 429 2.11 -2.96 -19.99
CA LEU A 429 1.07 -3.79 -19.35
C LEU A 429 0.12 -4.38 -20.42
N ALA A 430 -0.38 -3.55 -21.33
CA ALA A 430 -1.27 -4.01 -22.39
C ALA A 430 -0.62 -5.06 -23.30
N ASP A 431 0.65 -4.87 -23.65
CA ASP A 431 1.40 -5.81 -24.49
C ASP A 431 1.69 -7.12 -23.75
N TRP A 432 2.07 -7.04 -22.45
CA TRP A 432 2.28 -8.23 -21.63
C TRP A 432 0.97 -9.02 -21.45
N LEU A 433 -0.16 -8.34 -21.18
CA LEU A 433 -1.46 -8.99 -21.07
C LEU A 433 -1.84 -9.74 -22.35
N ARG A 434 -1.65 -9.11 -23.52
CA ARG A 434 -1.97 -9.76 -24.82
C ARG A 434 -1.08 -10.97 -25.09
N ALA A 435 0.20 -10.90 -24.71
CA ALA A 435 1.14 -11.99 -24.92
C ALA A 435 0.87 -13.17 -23.97
N THR A 436 0.51 -12.90 -22.71
CA THR A 436 0.37 -13.92 -21.67
C THR A 436 -1.07 -14.46 -21.58
N PHE A 437 -2.07 -13.61 -21.77
CA PHE A 437 -3.50 -13.92 -21.65
C PHE A 437 -4.28 -13.50 -22.91
N PRO A 438 -4.02 -14.10 -24.07
CA PRO A 438 -4.68 -13.71 -25.31
C PRO A 438 -6.21 -13.75 -25.15
N VAL A 439 -6.88 -12.68 -25.60
CA VAL A 439 -8.35 -12.62 -25.63
C VAL A 439 -8.81 -13.57 -26.71
N SER A 440 -9.64 -14.56 -26.35
CA SER A 440 -10.30 -15.41 -27.34
C SER A 440 -11.33 -14.56 -28.10
N LEU A 441 -11.16 -14.43 -29.41
CA LEU A 441 -12.11 -13.76 -30.32
C LEU A 441 -13.40 -14.57 -30.47
#